data_1631e54b48364306efc73aaa618ca269
#
_entry.id   1631e54b48364306efc73aaa618ca269
#
_cell.length_a   1.000
_cell.length_b   1.000
_cell.length_c   1.000
_cell.angle_alpha   90.00
_cell.angle_beta   90.00
_cell.angle_gamma   90.00
#
_symmetry.space_group_name_H-M   'P 1'
#
loop_
_entity.id
_entity.type
_entity.pdbx_description
1 polymer ?
#
loop_
_entity_poly.entity_id
_entity_poly.type
_entity_poly.pdbx_seq_one_letter_code
_entity_poly.pdbx_strand_id
1 'polypeptide(L)'
;YKRQPKNDASLLLINSGMAPMKPWFQNPETAPKRRVTTCQKCIRTGDIENVGKTARHGTFFEMLGNFSFGDYFKKEATAWAWEFFTKVMEIPQERLWISVYEEDDEARDIWVNEVGVDPTHIVKLGKEDNFWEHGTGPCGPCSEIYFDRGEEYGCGEPGCGVGCECDRFMEVWNLVFTQFDKDEDGNYNRLPNPNIDTGMGLERLAVVMQGVDNLFEIDTVQDVMKHICRIANIEYKKDDKKDVSLRVITDHIRSTVMMVSDGVIPSNEGRGYVLRRLLRRAARHGKL
;
A
#
# COMPACT_ATOMS: atom_id res chain seq x y z
N TYR A 1 8.56 6.00 12.81
CA TYR A 1 9.42 5.59 11.69
C TYR A 1 10.48 4.59 12.16
N LYS A 2 10.34 3.34 11.78
CA LYS A 2 11.27 2.28 12.22
C LYS A 2 12.16 1.83 11.07
N ARG A 3 13.42 1.51 11.39
CA ARG A 3 14.38 0.91 10.45
C ARG A 3 13.98 -0.52 10.15
N GLN A 4 14.53 -1.08 9.06
CA GLN A 4 14.37 -2.50 8.75
C GLN A 4 14.81 -3.36 9.96
N PRO A 5 14.03 -4.40 10.34
CA PRO A 5 14.29 -5.17 11.54
C PRO A 5 15.64 -5.90 11.43
N LYS A 6 16.41 -5.93 12.51
CA LYS A 6 17.70 -6.66 12.52
C LYS A 6 17.53 -8.11 12.93
N ASN A 7 16.61 -8.40 13.87
CA ASN A 7 16.49 -9.70 14.53
C ASN A 7 15.04 -10.16 14.67
N ASP A 8 14.18 -9.82 13.73
CA ASP A 8 12.80 -10.31 13.72
C ASP A 8 12.71 -11.57 12.88
N ALA A 9 12.42 -12.71 13.51
CA ALA A 9 12.29 -14.00 12.83
C ALA A 9 11.03 -14.12 11.96
N SER A 10 9.99 -13.29 12.24
CA SER A 10 8.73 -13.32 11.52
C SER A 10 8.72 -12.45 10.24
N LEU A 11 9.68 -11.51 10.12
CA LEU A 11 9.74 -10.53 9.04
C LEU A 11 11.13 -10.43 8.44
N LEU A 12 11.25 -10.77 7.18
CA LEU A 12 12.49 -10.55 6.44
C LEU A 12 12.72 -9.05 6.23
N LEU A 13 11.69 -8.32 5.81
CA LEU A 13 11.68 -6.88 5.56
C LEU A 13 10.37 -6.29 6.12
N ILE A 14 10.40 -5.04 6.57
CA ILE A 14 9.16 -4.34 6.95
C ILE A 14 8.39 -4.06 5.65
N ASN A 15 7.19 -4.61 5.55
CA ASN A 15 6.33 -4.57 4.38
C ASN A 15 5.01 -3.83 4.61
N SER A 16 4.76 -3.37 5.85
CA SER A 16 3.56 -2.62 6.23
C SER A 16 3.81 -1.75 7.45
N GLY A 17 2.91 -0.79 7.68
CA GLY A 17 2.96 0.08 8.86
C GLY A 17 2.75 -0.68 10.16
N MET A 18 1.90 -1.71 10.17
CA MET A 18 1.58 -2.51 11.35
C MET A 18 2.72 -3.47 11.77
N ALA A 19 3.58 -3.87 10.83
CA ALA A 19 4.58 -4.90 11.07
C ALA A 19 5.44 -4.67 12.32
N PRO A 20 5.93 -3.45 12.63
CA PRO A 20 6.67 -3.20 13.85
C PRO A 20 5.82 -3.20 15.13
N MET A 21 4.49 -3.25 15.01
CA MET A 21 3.53 -3.09 16.10
C MET A 21 2.71 -4.36 16.38
N LYS A 22 2.99 -5.48 15.69
CA LYS A 22 2.30 -6.77 15.86
C LYS A 22 1.99 -7.14 17.33
N PRO A 23 2.92 -7.02 18.30
CA PRO A 23 2.63 -7.40 19.68
C PRO A 23 1.49 -6.58 20.32
N TRP A 24 1.28 -5.34 19.86
CA TRP A 24 0.23 -4.47 20.42
C TRP A 24 -1.17 -4.81 19.89
N PHE A 25 -1.26 -5.43 18.73
CA PHE A 25 -2.53 -5.97 18.22
C PHE A 25 -3.01 -7.17 19.02
N GLN A 26 -2.08 -8.01 19.48
CA GLN A 26 -2.40 -9.17 20.33
C GLN A 26 -2.68 -8.74 21.79
N ASN A 27 -1.92 -7.77 22.29
CA ASN A 27 -2.02 -7.27 23.65
C ASN A 27 -2.09 -5.73 23.67
N PRO A 28 -3.27 -5.13 23.42
CA PRO A 28 -3.45 -3.68 23.32
C PRO A 28 -3.00 -2.91 24.56
N GLU A 29 -3.08 -3.54 25.75
CA GLU A 29 -2.63 -2.95 27.02
C GLU A 29 -1.12 -2.67 27.07
N THR A 30 -0.33 -3.36 26.27
CA THR A 30 1.13 -3.16 26.18
C THR A 30 1.52 -2.05 25.21
N ALA A 31 0.57 -1.51 24.45
CA ALA A 31 0.83 -0.40 23.55
C ALA A 31 1.17 0.87 24.33
N PRO A 32 2.23 1.60 23.96
CA PRO A 32 2.61 2.83 24.65
C PRO A 32 1.58 3.94 24.51
N LYS A 33 0.76 3.87 23.48
CA LYS A 33 -0.39 4.73 23.19
C LYS A 33 -1.47 3.90 22.49
N ARG A 34 -2.75 4.17 22.80
CA ARG A 34 -3.87 3.50 22.15
C ARG A 34 -4.13 4.01 20.73
N ARG A 35 -3.77 5.27 20.45
CA ARG A 35 -3.86 5.90 19.11
C ARG A 35 -2.46 6.24 18.63
N VAL A 36 -2.11 5.76 17.46
CA VAL A 36 -0.78 5.98 16.86
C VAL A 36 -0.94 6.34 15.40
N THR A 37 -0.14 7.27 14.92
CA THR A 37 0.04 7.52 13.48
C THR A 37 1.50 7.32 13.11
N THR A 38 1.75 6.84 11.91
CA THR A 38 3.10 6.55 11.42
C THR A 38 3.28 6.94 9.96
N CYS A 39 4.54 7.19 9.60
CA CYS A 39 5.03 7.11 8.24
C CYS A 39 6.15 6.06 8.25
N GLN A 40 5.92 4.90 7.64
CA GLN A 40 6.82 3.75 7.72
C GLN A 40 7.44 3.46 6.36
N LYS A 41 8.78 3.35 6.30
CA LYS A 41 9.49 2.82 5.13
C LYS A 41 9.18 1.34 4.96
N CYS A 42 8.73 0.96 3.77
CA CYS A 42 8.35 -0.40 3.42
C CYS A 42 9.11 -0.89 2.20
N ILE A 43 9.41 -2.19 2.20
CA ILE A 43 9.94 -2.92 1.02
C ILE A 43 9.01 -4.09 0.72
N ARG A 44 8.48 -4.13 -0.50
CA ARG A 44 7.74 -5.27 -1.06
C ARG A 44 8.37 -5.70 -2.38
N THR A 45 8.59 -6.99 -2.55
CA THR A 45 9.18 -7.56 -3.77
C THR A 45 8.34 -8.66 -4.40
N GLY A 46 7.13 -8.91 -3.91
CA GLY A 46 6.17 -9.86 -4.50
C GLY A 46 5.90 -9.50 -5.97
N ASP A 47 5.59 -8.24 -6.20
CA ASP A 47 5.20 -7.71 -7.52
C ASP A 47 6.35 -7.08 -8.32
N ILE A 48 7.59 -7.53 -8.08
CA ILE A 48 8.79 -6.93 -8.71
C ILE A 48 8.73 -6.95 -10.25
N GLU A 49 8.03 -7.90 -10.85
CA GLU A 49 7.88 -8.01 -12.29
C GLU A 49 6.88 -7.01 -12.88
N ASN A 50 6.02 -6.42 -12.04
CA ASN A 50 5.07 -5.37 -12.41
C ASN A 50 5.68 -3.96 -12.30
N VAL A 51 6.83 -3.83 -11.62
CA VAL A 51 7.56 -2.56 -11.49
C VAL A 51 7.96 -2.02 -12.85
N GLY A 52 7.59 -0.79 -13.13
CA GLY A 52 7.82 -0.11 -14.40
C GLY A 52 6.78 -0.38 -15.48
N LYS A 53 5.88 -1.35 -15.29
CA LYS A 53 4.80 -1.68 -16.25
C LYS A 53 3.45 -1.07 -15.84
N THR A 54 3.16 -1.06 -14.57
CA THR A 54 1.93 -0.49 -14.00
C THR A 54 2.19 0.88 -13.38
N ALA A 55 1.14 1.66 -13.17
CA ALA A 55 1.24 2.98 -12.57
C ALA A 55 1.55 2.97 -11.05
N ARG A 56 1.26 1.85 -10.37
CA ARG A 56 1.14 1.75 -8.90
C ARG A 56 2.15 0.85 -8.21
N HIS A 57 2.97 0.06 -8.93
CA HIS A 57 3.90 -0.88 -8.31
C HIS A 57 5.32 -0.32 -8.19
N GLY A 58 5.82 -0.31 -6.95
CA GLY A 58 7.20 0.01 -6.60
C GLY A 58 7.68 -0.91 -5.48
N THR A 59 8.98 -1.16 -5.38
CA THR A 59 9.55 -2.03 -4.34
C THR A 59 9.81 -1.30 -3.04
N PHE A 60 10.12 -0.01 -3.07
CA PHE A 60 10.16 0.87 -1.91
C PHE A 60 9.00 1.86 -1.93
N PHE A 61 8.33 2.01 -0.80
CA PHE A 61 7.30 3.03 -0.61
C PHE A 61 7.22 3.43 0.86
N GLU A 62 6.62 4.59 1.11
CA GLU A 62 6.29 5.03 2.45
C GLU A 62 4.80 4.78 2.71
N MET A 63 4.51 4.07 3.81
CA MET A 63 3.14 3.79 4.23
C MET A 63 2.75 4.73 5.37
N LEU A 64 1.77 5.57 5.11
CA LEU A 64 1.10 6.37 6.12
C LEU A 64 0.05 5.48 6.80
N GLY A 65 0.02 5.49 8.13
CA GLY A 65 -0.91 4.66 8.87
C GLY A 65 -1.48 5.37 10.09
N ASN A 66 -2.69 5.02 10.45
CA ASN A 66 -3.29 5.32 11.74
C ASN A 66 -3.81 4.03 12.37
N PHE A 67 -3.58 3.89 13.66
CA PHE A 67 -3.79 2.65 14.40
C PHE A 67 -4.58 2.92 15.66
N SER A 68 -5.47 1.97 15.97
CA SER A 68 -6.21 1.94 17.22
C SER A 68 -5.99 0.60 17.92
N PHE A 69 -5.53 0.65 19.15
CA PHE A 69 -5.36 -0.52 20.00
C PHE A 69 -6.47 -0.55 21.05
N GLY A 70 -7.65 -1.10 20.63
CA GLY A 70 -8.83 -1.19 21.47
C GLY A 70 -9.45 0.16 21.87
N ASP A 71 -9.37 1.18 21.01
CA ASP A 71 -9.92 2.52 21.24
C ASP A 71 -11.03 2.82 20.21
N TYR A 72 -10.74 3.50 19.09
CA TYR A 72 -11.71 3.71 18.02
C TYR A 72 -11.77 2.50 17.07
N PHE A 73 -12.87 2.37 16.34
CA PHE A 73 -13.06 1.26 15.42
C PHE A 73 -13.65 1.72 14.07
N LYS A 74 -14.48 0.90 13.41
CA LYS A 74 -14.97 1.11 12.04
C LYS A 74 -15.56 2.51 11.81
N LYS A 75 -16.45 2.97 12.67
CA LYS A 75 -17.18 4.23 12.49
C LYS A 75 -16.27 5.45 12.41
N GLU A 76 -15.38 5.56 13.37
CA GLU A 76 -14.44 6.67 13.42
C GLU A 76 -13.40 6.57 12.30
N ALA A 77 -12.87 5.36 12.06
CA ALA A 77 -11.85 5.15 11.05
C ALA A 77 -12.36 5.51 9.65
N THR A 78 -13.57 5.07 9.29
CA THR A 78 -14.19 5.36 7.99
C THR A 78 -14.55 6.84 7.85
N ALA A 79 -15.14 7.44 8.89
CA ALA A 79 -15.50 8.85 8.88
C ALA A 79 -14.27 9.76 8.71
N TRP A 80 -13.18 9.47 9.44
CA TRP A 80 -11.93 10.25 9.34
C TRP A 80 -11.23 10.05 8.00
N ALA A 81 -11.25 8.85 7.45
CA ALA A 81 -10.67 8.60 6.13
C ALA A 81 -11.42 9.36 5.04
N TRP A 82 -12.75 9.36 5.09
CA TRP A 82 -13.58 10.12 4.15
C TRP A 82 -13.40 11.63 4.30
N GLU A 83 -13.39 12.11 5.54
CA GLU A 83 -13.14 13.53 5.83
C GLU A 83 -11.76 13.97 5.32
N PHE A 84 -10.74 13.15 5.54
CA PHE A 84 -9.39 13.44 5.06
C PHE A 84 -9.36 13.58 3.55
N PHE A 85 -9.93 12.63 2.80
CA PHE A 85 -9.90 12.72 1.35
C PHE A 85 -10.77 13.83 0.79
N THR A 86 -11.99 14.01 1.32
CA THR A 86 -12.98 14.93 0.72
C THR A 86 -12.85 16.37 1.19
N LYS A 87 -12.42 16.60 2.45
CA LYS A 87 -12.33 17.95 3.03
C LYS A 87 -10.90 18.45 3.17
N VAL A 88 -9.94 17.59 3.49
CA VAL A 88 -8.53 18.01 3.69
C VAL A 88 -7.75 17.96 2.38
N MET A 89 -7.91 16.89 1.62
CA MET A 89 -7.25 16.72 0.32
C MET A 89 -8.09 17.25 -0.84
N GLU A 90 -9.35 17.61 -0.58
CA GLU A 90 -10.30 18.17 -1.56
C GLU A 90 -10.48 17.29 -2.81
N ILE A 91 -10.39 15.96 -2.63
CA ILE A 91 -10.62 15.01 -3.72
C ILE A 91 -12.14 14.94 -3.98
N PRO A 92 -12.60 15.08 -5.24
CA PRO A 92 -14.01 14.97 -5.60
C PRO A 92 -14.58 13.60 -5.20
N GLN A 93 -15.73 13.61 -4.51
CA GLN A 93 -16.35 12.38 -3.98
C GLN A 93 -16.71 11.38 -5.09
N GLU A 94 -17.12 11.88 -6.25
CA GLU A 94 -17.46 11.09 -7.44
C GLU A 94 -16.27 10.32 -8.04
N ARG A 95 -15.05 10.66 -7.63
CA ARG A 95 -13.82 9.94 -8.02
C ARG A 95 -13.43 8.88 -7.01
N LEU A 96 -14.10 8.82 -5.85
CA LEU A 96 -13.78 7.88 -4.78
C LEU A 96 -14.73 6.69 -4.80
N TRP A 97 -14.15 5.49 -4.73
CA TRP A 97 -14.84 4.22 -4.68
C TRP A 97 -14.38 3.43 -3.46
N ILE A 98 -15.28 2.66 -2.88
CA ILE A 98 -15.01 1.86 -1.69
C ILE A 98 -15.20 0.39 -2.02
N SER A 99 -14.24 -0.45 -1.62
CA SER A 99 -14.50 -1.89 -1.53
C SER A 99 -14.72 -2.28 -0.07
N VAL A 100 -15.55 -3.29 0.13
CA VAL A 100 -15.79 -3.91 1.43
C VAL A 100 -15.78 -5.44 1.28
N TYR A 101 -15.40 -6.14 2.34
CA TYR A 101 -15.51 -7.58 2.36
C TYR A 101 -16.98 -8.01 2.20
N GLU A 102 -17.24 -8.99 1.34
CA GLU A 102 -18.60 -9.40 0.95
C GLU A 102 -19.49 -9.81 2.12
N GLU A 103 -18.91 -10.30 3.23
CA GLU A 103 -19.61 -10.69 4.45
C GLU A 103 -19.62 -9.57 5.53
N ASP A 104 -18.98 -8.42 5.29
CA ASP A 104 -18.96 -7.30 6.25
C ASP A 104 -20.04 -6.25 5.93
N ASP A 105 -21.30 -6.66 6.11
CA ASP A 105 -22.44 -5.75 5.93
C ASP A 105 -22.39 -4.56 6.89
N GLU A 106 -21.83 -4.72 8.09
CA GLU A 106 -21.64 -3.63 9.05
C GLU A 106 -20.78 -2.50 8.45
N ALA A 107 -19.65 -2.82 7.84
CA ALA A 107 -18.79 -1.82 7.22
C ALA A 107 -19.52 -1.12 6.06
N ARG A 108 -20.23 -1.88 5.22
CA ARG A 108 -21.04 -1.30 4.13
C ARG A 108 -22.10 -0.32 4.66
N ASP A 109 -22.81 -0.73 5.70
CA ASP A 109 -23.86 0.10 6.29
C ASP A 109 -23.30 1.38 6.93
N ILE A 110 -22.14 1.32 7.55
CA ILE A 110 -21.42 2.49 8.07
C ILE A 110 -21.07 3.45 6.92
N TRP A 111 -20.46 2.94 5.83
CA TRP A 111 -20.11 3.76 4.67
C TRP A 111 -21.33 4.48 4.06
N VAL A 112 -22.46 3.76 3.90
CA VAL A 112 -23.68 4.33 3.30
C VAL A 112 -24.42 5.26 4.27
N ASN A 113 -24.73 4.78 5.46
CA ASN A 113 -25.70 5.42 6.33
C ASN A 113 -25.09 6.44 7.29
N GLU A 114 -23.82 6.26 7.69
CA GLU A 114 -23.16 7.16 8.65
C GLU A 114 -22.16 8.10 7.96
N VAL A 115 -21.40 7.61 6.98
CA VAL A 115 -20.43 8.43 6.23
C VAL A 115 -21.10 9.15 5.05
N GLY A 116 -22.13 8.54 4.44
CA GLY A 116 -22.88 9.14 3.35
C GLY A 116 -22.28 8.91 1.96
N VAL A 117 -21.53 7.81 1.78
CA VAL A 117 -21.01 7.42 0.46
C VAL A 117 -22.17 6.93 -0.41
N ASP A 118 -22.19 7.32 -1.69
CA ASP A 118 -23.17 6.83 -2.65
C ASP A 118 -23.08 5.29 -2.73
N PRO A 119 -24.17 4.55 -2.49
CA PRO A 119 -24.17 3.08 -2.55
C PRO A 119 -23.69 2.51 -3.86
N THR A 120 -23.79 3.25 -4.97
CA THR A 120 -23.30 2.83 -6.30
C THR A 120 -21.78 2.84 -6.40
N HIS A 121 -21.10 3.54 -5.50
CA HIS A 121 -19.64 3.60 -5.38
C HIS A 121 -19.09 2.60 -4.37
N ILE A 122 -19.90 1.67 -3.87
CA ILE A 122 -19.46 0.62 -2.95
C ILE A 122 -19.53 -0.73 -3.63
N VAL A 123 -18.41 -1.43 -3.66
CA VAL A 123 -18.26 -2.76 -4.28
C VAL A 123 -17.96 -3.79 -3.19
N LYS A 124 -18.64 -4.92 -3.24
CA LYS A 124 -18.34 -6.08 -2.40
C LYS A 124 -17.34 -6.98 -3.10
N LEU A 125 -16.21 -7.27 -2.46
CA LEU A 125 -15.20 -8.18 -2.96
C LEU A 125 -14.97 -9.34 -2.00
N GLY A 126 -14.40 -10.41 -2.51
CA GLY A 126 -14.15 -11.63 -1.77
C GLY A 126 -13.01 -11.52 -0.76
N LYS A 127 -12.75 -12.65 -0.12
CA LYS A 127 -11.71 -12.75 0.92
C LYS A 127 -10.30 -12.45 0.38
N GLU A 128 -10.04 -12.73 -0.88
CA GLU A 128 -8.73 -12.50 -1.50
C GLU A 128 -8.36 -11.02 -1.55
N ASP A 129 -9.35 -10.14 -1.70
CA ASP A 129 -9.16 -8.71 -1.82
C ASP A 129 -9.41 -7.95 -0.50
N ASN A 130 -10.51 -8.28 0.19
CA ASN A 130 -10.99 -7.49 1.33
C ASN A 130 -10.95 -8.22 2.68
N PHE A 131 -10.04 -9.17 2.88
CA PHE A 131 -9.77 -9.76 4.19
C PHE A 131 -8.27 -9.89 4.42
N TRP A 132 -7.75 -9.15 5.40
CA TRP A 132 -6.33 -9.19 5.71
C TRP A 132 -6.02 -10.27 6.75
N GLU A 133 -5.12 -11.19 6.39
CA GLU A 133 -4.55 -12.19 7.29
C GLU A 133 -3.10 -12.51 6.90
N HIS A 134 -2.28 -12.88 7.88
CA HIS A 134 -0.91 -13.31 7.64
C HIS A 134 -0.51 -14.44 8.58
N GLY A 135 -0.74 -15.67 8.15
CA GLY A 135 -0.56 -16.86 8.97
C GLY A 135 -1.55 -16.90 10.13
N THR A 136 -1.05 -17.15 11.34
CA THR A 136 -1.82 -17.08 12.59
C THR A 136 -1.70 -15.69 13.21
N GLY A 137 -2.67 -15.29 14.02
CA GLY A 137 -2.69 -14.02 14.74
C GLY A 137 -3.79 -13.06 14.30
N PRO A 138 -3.66 -11.77 14.67
CA PRO A 138 -4.67 -10.75 14.41
C PRO A 138 -4.99 -10.60 12.93
N CYS A 139 -6.28 -10.64 12.59
CA CYS A 139 -6.78 -10.56 11.22
C CYS A 139 -8.20 -9.98 11.19
N GLY A 140 -8.70 -9.68 10.01
CA GLY A 140 -10.06 -9.19 9.84
C GLY A 140 -10.38 -8.67 8.45
N PRO A 141 -11.67 -8.35 8.21
CA PRO A 141 -12.09 -7.72 6.97
C PRO A 141 -11.47 -6.34 6.82
N CYS A 142 -11.40 -5.88 5.58
CA CYS A 142 -10.94 -4.52 5.29
C CYS A 142 -11.86 -3.80 4.31
N SER A 143 -11.77 -2.47 4.35
CA SER A 143 -12.30 -1.58 3.33
C SER A 143 -11.17 -0.86 2.66
N GLU A 144 -11.20 -0.82 1.34
CA GLU A 144 -10.20 -0.09 0.57
C GLU A 144 -10.83 1.11 -0.14
N ILE A 145 -10.10 2.21 -0.19
CA ILE A 145 -10.52 3.43 -0.87
C ILE A 145 -9.73 3.55 -2.16
N TYR A 146 -10.44 3.56 -3.26
CA TYR A 146 -9.91 3.68 -4.61
C TYR A 146 -10.18 5.05 -5.19
N PHE A 147 -9.26 5.52 -6.02
CA PHE A 147 -9.44 6.69 -6.86
C PHE A 147 -9.67 6.26 -8.30
N ASP A 148 -10.81 6.64 -8.90
CA ASP A 148 -11.08 6.46 -10.33
C ASP A 148 -10.29 7.49 -11.12
N ARG A 149 -9.30 7.05 -11.86
CA ARG A 149 -8.41 7.89 -12.66
C ARG A 149 -9.01 8.31 -13.99
N GLY A 150 -10.10 7.66 -14.40
CA GLY A 150 -10.78 7.89 -15.66
C GLY A 150 -10.71 6.69 -16.61
N GLU A 151 -11.59 6.69 -17.60
CA GLU A 151 -11.70 5.59 -18.56
C GLU A 151 -10.45 5.39 -19.41
N GLU A 152 -9.69 6.44 -19.64
CA GLU A 152 -8.42 6.43 -20.37
C GLU A 152 -7.34 5.55 -19.73
N TYR A 153 -7.46 5.26 -18.43
CA TYR A 153 -6.57 4.34 -17.69
C TYR A 153 -7.13 2.92 -17.58
N GLY A 154 -8.33 2.70 -18.11
CA GLY A 154 -9.02 1.41 -18.07
C GLY A 154 -8.51 0.42 -19.11
N CYS A 155 -8.87 -0.86 -18.93
CA CYS A 155 -8.54 -1.93 -19.87
C CYS A 155 -9.44 -1.93 -21.12
N GLY A 156 -10.51 -1.13 -21.14
CA GLY A 156 -11.49 -1.10 -22.24
C GLY A 156 -12.45 -2.28 -22.29
N GLU A 157 -12.35 -3.22 -21.34
CA GLU A 157 -13.22 -4.39 -21.29
C GLU A 157 -14.56 -4.07 -20.61
N PRO A 158 -15.67 -4.70 -21.07
CA PRO A 158 -16.94 -4.61 -20.38
C PRO A 158 -16.80 -5.13 -18.93
N GLY A 159 -17.19 -4.31 -17.96
CA GLY A 159 -17.06 -4.67 -16.53
C GLY A 159 -15.77 -4.18 -15.87
N CYS A 160 -14.99 -3.34 -16.54
CA CYS A 160 -13.88 -2.63 -15.90
C CYS A 160 -14.39 -1.83 -14.68
N GLY A 161 -13.94 -2.19 -13.49
CA GLY A 161 -14.38 -1.63 -12.21
C GLY A 161 -13.36 -1.83 -11.12
N VAL A 162 -13.74 -1.53 -9.89
CA VAL A 162 -12.93 -1.81 -8.69
C VAL A 162 -12.65 -3.31 -8.63
N GLY A 163 -11.40 -3.70 -8.36
CA GLY A 163 -10.91 -5.08 -8.43
C GLY A 163 -10.33 -5.48 -9.79
N CYS A 164 -10.44 -4.61 -10.82
CA CYS A 164 -9.75 -4.85 -12.09
C CYS A 164 -8.25 -4.57 -11.96
N GLU A 165 -7.42 -5.42 -12.59
CA GLU A 165 -5.95 -5.28 -12.58
C GLU A 165 -5.41 -4.10 -13.41
N CYS A 166 -6.29 -3.37 -14.13
CA CYS A 166 -5.88 -2.17 -14.88
C CYS A 166 -5.56 -0.99 -13.95
N ASP A 167 -5.07 0.10 -14.54
CA ASP A 167 -4.63 1.27 -13.80
C ASP A 167 -5.74 2.32 -13.57
N ARG A 168 -7.03 2.03 -13.90
CA ARG A 168 -8.15 2.95 -13.72
C ARG A 168 -8.48 3.19 -12.25
N PHE A 169 -8.79 2.12 -11.53
CA PHE A 169 -9.13 2.20 -10.10
C PHE A 169 -7.89 1.92 -9.28
N MET A 170 -7.26 2.98 -8.80
CA MET A 170 -6.06 2.86 -7.99
C MET A 170 -6.40 2.84 -6.50
N GLU A 171 -6.15 1.72 -5.82
CA GLU A 171 -6.20 1.64 -4.37
C GLU A 171 -5.21 2.63 -3.78
N VAL A 172 -5.71 3.55 -2.94
CA VAL A 172 -4.90 4.57 -2.26
C VAL A 172 -4.77 4.26 -0.77
N TRP A 173 -5.84 3.81 -0.12
CA TRP A 173 -5.88 3.58 1.32
C TRP A 173 -6.63 2.30 1.66
N ASN A 174 -6.01 1.45 2.49
CA ASN A 174 -6.62 0.24 3.05
C ASN A 174 -6.90 0.44 4.55
N LEU A 175 -8.13 0.17 4.98
CA LEU A 175 -8.59 0.22 6.37
C LEU A 175 -8.88 -1.21 6.84
N VAL A 176 -8.00 -1.79 7.67
CA VAL A 176 -8.16 -3.16 8.19
C VAL A 176 -8.85 -3.11 9.55
N PHE A 177 -9.96 -3.84 9.65
CA PHE A 177 -10.75 -3.99 10.87
C PHE A 177 -10.34 -5.27 11.59
N THR A 178 -9.24 -5.19 12.34
CA THR A 178 -8.67 -6.34 13.05
C THR A 178 -9.57 -6.74 14.22
N GLN A 179 -10.48 -7.66 13.97
CA GLN A 179 -11.50 -8.10 14.93
C GLN A 179 -11.43 -9.56 15.28
N PHE A 180 -10.51 -10.31 14.65
CA PHE A 180 -10.29 -11.72 14.91
C PHE A 180 -8.82 -12.01 15.21
N ASP A 181 -8.60 -13.14 15.91
CA ASP A 181 -7.31 -13.79 16.08
C ASP A 181 -7.41 -15.20 15.49
N LYS A 182 -6.64 -15.50 14.45
CA LYS A 182 -6.60 -16.79 13.79
C LYS A 182 -5.65 -17.71 14.52
N ASP A 183 -6.16 -18.83 15.02
CA ASP A 183 -5.36 -19.85 15.70
C ASP A 183 -4.64 -20.81 14.73
N GLU A 184 -3.86 -21.76 15.30
CA GLU A 184 -3.11 -22.76 14.52
C GLU A 184 -4.03 -23.76 13.79
N ASP A 185 -5.25 -23.96 14.30
CA ASP A 185 -6.27 -24.84 13.69
C ASP A 185 -7.06 -24.11 12.56
N GLY A 186 -6.81 -22.81 12.36
CA GLY A 186 -7.44 -21.99 11.34
C GLY A 186 -8.78 -21.37 11.76
N ASN A 187 -9.15 -21.43 13.05
CA ASN A 187 -10.37 -20.80 13.54
C ASN A 187 -10.17 -19.31 13.77
N TYR A 188 -11.20 -18.52 13.47
CA TYR A 188 -11.23 -17.07 13.68
C TYR A 188 -11.93 -16.77 15.02
N ASN A 189 -11.12 -16.54 16.05
CA ASN A 189 -11.60 -16.20 17.38
C ASN A 189 -11.79 -14.68 17.49
N ARG A 190 -12.97 -14.21 17.92
CA ARG A 190 -13.22 -12.78 18.06
C ARG A 190 -12.33 -12.17 19.13
N LEU A 191 -11.66 -11.07 18.78
CA LEU A 191 -10.91 -10.28 19.76
C LEU A 191 -11.86 -9.56 20.72
N PRO A 192 -11.59 -9.56 22.03
CA PRO A 192 -12.39 -8.81 23.01
C PRO A 192 -12.34 -7.28 22.76
N ASN A 193 -11.22 -6.80 22.27
CA ASN A 193 -11.00 -5.40 21.90
C ASN A 193 -10.50 -5.36 20.46
N PRO A 194 -11.35 -5.00 19.48
CA PRO A 194 -10.93 -4.91 18.09
C PRO A 194 -9.98 -3.72 17.89
N ASN A 195 -9.15 -3.83 16.88
CA ASN A 195 -8.13 -2.85 16.56
C ASN A 195 -8.34 -2.29 15.15
N ILE A 196 -7.76 -1.13 14.89
CA ILE A 196 -7.65 -0.55 13.55
C ILE A 196 -6.19 -0.58 13.11
N ASP A 197 -5.97 -1.11 11.92
CA ASP A 197 -4.74 -1.00 11.15
C ASP A 197 -5.08 -0.30 9.84
N THR A 198 -4.33 0.72 9.46
CA THR A 198 -4.51 1.34 8.14
C THR A 198 -3.20 1.52 7.43
N GLY A 199 -3.25 1.46 6.11
CA GLY A 199 -2.10 1.69 5.25
C GLY A 199 -2.46 2.47 3.99
N MET A 200 -1.92 3.68 3.88
CA MET A 200 -2.03 4.52 2.70
C MET A 200 -0.65 4.69 2.06
N GLY A 201 -0.54 4.37 0.78
CA GLY A 201 0.70 4.59 0.04
C GLY A 201 0.92 6.08 -0.22
N LEU A 202 1.98 6.67 0.36
CA LEU A 202 2.31 8.09 0.15
C LEU A 202 2.52 8.38 -1.34
N GLU A 203 3.21 7.51 -2.05
CA GLU A 203 3.48 7.68 -3.48
C GLU A 203 2.20 7.58 -4.32
N ARG A 204 1.26 6.68 -3.97
CA ARG A 204 -0.04 6.59 -4.65
C ARG A 204 -0.89 7.83 -4.40
N LEU A 205 -0.93 8.32 -3.17
CA LEU A 205 -1.58 9.59 -2.85
C LEU A 205 -0.96 10.75 -3.65
N ALA A 206 0.37 10.80 -3.74
CA ALA A 206 1.07 11.82 -4.51
C ALA A 206 0.74 11.76 -6.01
N VAL A 207 0.59 10.56 -6.59
CA VAL A 207 0.11 10.39 -7.99
C VAL A 207 -1.25 11.07 -8.17
N VAL A 208 -2.20 10.81 -7.26
CA VAL A 208 -3.54 11.42 -7.31
C VAL A 208 -3.47 12.94 -7.18
N MET A 209 -2.75 13.42 -6.17
CA MET A 209 -2.70 14.86 -5.86
C MET A 209 -1.93 15.70 -6.88
N GLN A 210 -0.91 15.12 -7.52
CA GLN A 210 -0.12 15.77 -8.55
C GLN A 210 -0.70 15.58 -9.96
N GLY A 211 -1.72 14.71 -10.11
CA GLY A 211 -2.36 14.45 -11.39
C GLY A 211 -1.41 13.85 -12.44
N VAL A 212 -0.49 12.97 -12.01
CA VAL A 212 0.52 12.35 -12.88
C VAL A 212 0.14 10.91 -13.24
N ASP A 213 0.76 10.36 -14.31
CA ASP A 213 0.37 9.07 -14.86
C ASP A 213 0.81 7.87 -14.01
N ASN A 214 1.90 8.00 -13.25
CA ASN A 214 2.42 6.90 -12.46
C ASN A 214 3.34 7.39 -11.33
N LEU A 215 3.68 6.49 -10.41
CA LEU A 215 4.51 6.80 -9.24
C LEU A 215 5.94 7.28 -9.58
N PHE A 216 6.40 7.02 -10.82
CA PHE A 216 7.72 7.48 -11.27
C PHE A 216 7.71 8.94 -11.72
N GLU A 217 6.54 9.55 -11.83
CA GLU A 217 6.34 10.92 -12.27
C GLU A 217 6.06 11.90 -11.13
N ILE A 218 5.89 11.40 -9.91
CA ILE A 218 5.80 12.27 -8.73
C ILE A 218 7.12 13.03 -8.51
N ASP A 219 7.03 14.21 -7.97
CA ASP A 219 8.15 15.16 -7.81
C ASP A 219 9.41 14.53 -7.20
N THR A 220 9.27 13.86 -6.06
CA THR A 220 10.38 13.24 -5.32
C THR A 220 11.09 12.12 -6.07
N VAL A 221 10.41 11.44 -7.00
CA VAL A 221 10.97 10.35 -7.80
C VAL A 221 11.53 10.85 -9.12
N GLN A 222 10.94 11.92 -9.68
CA GLN A 222 11.36 12.53 -10.93
C GLN A 222 12.80 13.03 -10.91
N ASP A 223 13.29 13.51 -9.79
CA ASP A 223 14.67 13.99 -9.70
C ASP A 223 15.69 12.84 -9.89
N VAL A 224 15.38 11.65 -9.34
CA VAL A 224 16.18 10.44 -9.57
C VAL A 224 16.09 10.01 -11.03
N MET A 225 14.88 9.97 -11.59
CA MET A 225 14.63 9.62 -12.99
C MET A 225 15.41 10.53 -13.94
N LYS A 226 15.31 11.86 -13.78
CA LYS A 226 16.02 12.86 -14.59
C LYS A 226 17.53 12.71 -14.50
N HIS A 227 18.05 12.33 -13.34
CA HIS A 227 19.49 12.08 -13.18
C HIS A 227 19.93 10.85 -13.96
N ILE A 228 19.15 9.75 -13.91
CA ILE A 228 19.41 8.53 -14.69
C ILE A 228 19.34 8.83 -16.19
N CYS A 229 18.33 9.57 -16.65
CA CYS A 229 18.17 9.98 -18.04
C CYS A 229 19.40 10.76 -18.55
N ARG A 230 19.94 11.67 -17.73
CA ARG A 230 21.16 12.43 -18.05
C ARG A 230 22.38 11.53 -18.23
N ILE A 231 22.59 10.56 -17.31
CA ILE A 231 23.72 9.63 -17.37
C ILE A 231 23.61 8.75 -18.61
N ALA A 232 22.42 8.25 -18.90
CA ALA A 232 22.16 7.37 -20.04
C ALA A 232 22.07 8.10 -21.38
N ASN A 233 21.97 9.43 -21.37
CA ASN A 233 21.68 10.26 -22.55
C ASN A 233 20.41 9.83 -23.29
N ILE A 234 19.32 9.61 -22.52
CA ILE A 234 18.01 9.14 -22.98
C ILE A 234 16.95 10.10 -22.43
N GLU A 235 15.88 10.32 -23.23
CA GLU A 235 14.71 11.07 -22.78
C GLU A 235 13.60 10.09 -22.35
N TYR A 236 12.96 10.37 -21.24
CA TYR A 236 11.78 9.62 -20.75
C TYR A 236 10.55 9.96 -21.60
N LYS A 237 9.63 9.00 -21.79
CA LYS A 237 8.42 9.08 -22.64
C LYS A 237 8.72 9.18 -24.14
N LYS A 238 9.82 8.58 -24.62
CA LYS A 238 10.15 8.49 -26.04
C LYS A 238 10.20 7.08 -26.57
N ASP A 239 10.38 6.08 -25.73
CA ASP A 239 10.49 4.66 -26.11
C ASP A 239 9.99 3.80 -24.95
N ASP A 240 8.86 3.12 -25.13
CA ASP A 240 8.19 2.36 -24.09
C ASP A 240 9.09 1.31 -23.42
N LYS A 241 9.97 0.66 -24.18
CA LYS A 241 10.90 -0.34 -23.62
C LYS A 241 11.99 0.28 -22.74
N LYS A 242 12.51 1.42 -23.20
CA LYS A 242 13.49 2.20 -22.41
C LYS A 242 12.83 2.81 -21.19
N ASP A 243 11.60 3.28 -21.32
CA ASP A 243 10.83 3.84 -20.20
C ASP A 243 10.61 2.83 -19.09
N VAL A 244 10.27 1.58 -19.42
CA VAL A 244 10.20 0.49 -18.43
C VAL A 244 11.56 0.31 -17.75
N SER A 245 12.67 0.32 -18.50
CA SER A 245 14.00 0.18 -17.92
C SER A 245 14.38 1.35 -17.01
N LEU A 246 14.06 2.58 -17.41
CA LEU A 246 14.27 3.79 -16.61
C LEU A 246 13.50 3.72 -15.29
N ARG A 247 12.22 3.31 -15.33
CA ARG A 247 11.37 3.14 -14.14
C ARG A 247 11.94 2.06 -13.20
N VAL A 248 12.32 0.91 -13.73
CA VAL A 248 12.94 -0.19 -12.95
C VAL A 248 14.23 0.27 -12.28
N ILE A 249 15.12 0.94 -13.00
CA ILE A 249 16.37 1.45 -12.42
C ILE A 249 16.06 2.46 -11.31
N THR A 250 15.15 3.40 -11.56
CA THR A 250 14.75 4.42 -10.59
C THR A 250 14.22 3.81 -9.30
N ASP A 251 13.28 2.86 -9.40
CA ASP A 251 12.73 2.14 -8.25
C ASP A 251 13.81 1.40 -7.46
N HIS A 252 14.60 0.60 -8.16
CA HIS A 252 15.55 -0.30 -7.51
C HIS A 252 16.73 0.44 -6.88
N ILE A 253 17.16 1.56 -7.46
CA ILE A 253 18.19 2.40 -6.84
C ILE A 253 17.64 3.09 -5.60
N ARG A 254 16.41 3.62 -5.66
CA ARG A 254 15.74 4.21 -4.48
C ARG A 254 15.64 3.20 -3.35
N SER A 255 15.15 1.99 -3.64
CA SER A 255 15.08 0.88 -2.68
C SER A 255 16.45 0.52 -2.10
N THR A 256 17.45 0.42 -2.96
CA THR A 256 18.84 0.12 -2.57
C THR A 256 19.38 1.15 -1.58
N VAL A 257 19.23 2.43 -1.90
CA VAL A 257 19.71 3.53 -1.03
C VAL A 257 19.04 3.45 0.34
N MET A 258 17.72 3.23 0.40
CA MET A 258 16.99 3.14 1.66
C MET A 258 17.38 1.90 2.48
N MET A 259 17.55 0.75 1.83
CA MET A 259 17.99 -0.48 2.52
C MET A 259 19.42 -0.34 3.07
N VAL A 260 20.35 0.21 2.29
CA VAL A 260 21.74 0.42 2.72
C VAL A 260 21.79 1.43 3.87
N SER A 261 21.00 2.52 3.79
CA SER A 261 20.89 3.51 4.88
C SER A 261 20.40 2.90 6.19
N ASP A 262 19.59 1.85 6.11
CA ASP A 262 19.11 1.10 7.28
C ASP A 262 20.09 -0.02 7.72
N GLY A 263 21.24 -0.14 7.06
CA GLY A 263 22.33 -1.05 7.42
C GLY A 263 22.24 -2.45 6.79
N VAL A 264 21.46 -2.61 5.72
CA VAL A 264 21.45 -3.86 4.94
C VAL A 264 22.65 -3.88 4.00
N ILE A 265 23.40 -4.99 4.03
CA ILE A 265 24.56 -5.21 3.16
C ILE A 265 24.22 -6.33 2.16
N PRO A 266 24.60 -6.21 0.87
CA PRO A 266 24.37 -7.27 -0.12
C PRO A 266 25.00 -8.60 0.31
N SER A 267 24.22 -9.68 0.24
CA SER A 267 24.69 -11.04 0.56
C SER A 267 24.00 -12.09 -0.31
N ASN A 268 24.30 -13.37 -0.05
CA ASN A 268 23.71 -14.49 -0.80
C ASN A 268 22.38 -14.99 -0.19
N GLU A 269 21.99 -14.49 0.97
CA GLU A 269 20.79 -14.93 1.70
C GLU A 269 20.11 -13.79 2.44
N GLY A 270 18.89 -14.02 2.89
CA GLY A 270 18.13 -13.09 3.72
C GLY A 270 17.90 -11.73 3.05
N ARG A 271 17.94 -10.67 3.85
CA ARG A 271 17.73 -9.28 3.40
C ARG A 271 18.77 -8.84 2.38
N GLY A 272 20.01 -9.25 2.58
CA GLY A 272 21.10 -8.91 1.67
C GLY A 272 20.94 -9.54 0.29
N TYR A 273 20.31 -10.72 0.20
CA TYR A 273 19.96 -11.32 -1.09
C TYR A 273 18.91 -10.48 -1.82
N VAL A 274 17.87 -9.99 -1.13
CA VAL A 274 16.87 -9.11 -1.73
C VAL A 274 17.52 -7.85 -2.28
N LEU A 275 18.35 -7.20 -1.48
CA LEU A 275 19.13 -6.02 -1.92
C LEU A 275 19.99 -6.32 -3.14
N ARG A 276 20.72 -7.44 -3.13
CA ARG A 276 21.55 -7.88 -4.27
C ARG A 276 20.71 -8.15 -5.51
N ARG A 277 19.50 -8.74 -5.37
CA ARG A 277 18.58 -8.98 -6.49
C ARG A 277 18.13 -7.67 -7.13
N LEU A 278 17.76 -6.66 -6.33
CA LEU A 278 17.38 -5.33 -6.79
C LEU A 278 18.52 -4.66 -7.58
N LEU A 279 19.72 -4.64 -7.00
CA LEU A 279 20.91 -4.07 -7.66
C LEU A 279 21.21 -4.76 -9.00
N ARG A 280 21.19 -6.09 -9.04
CA ARG A 280 21.46 -6.84 -10.27
C ARG A 280 20.41 -6.62 -11.33
N ARG A 281 19.13 -6.49 -10.94
CA ARG A 281 18.04 -6.18 -11.87
C ARG A 281 18.17 -4.78 -12.43
N ALA A 282 18.49 -3.77 -11.61
CA ALA A 282 18.78 -2.42 -12.07
C ALA A 282 19.96 -2.41 -13.06
N ALA A 283 21.07 -3.08 -12.72
CA ALA A 283 22.24 -3.17 -13.61
C ALA A 283 21.92 -3.87 -14.94
N ARG A 284 21.07 -4.89 -14.95
CA ARG A 284 20.60 -5.54 -16.18
C ARG A 284 19.82 -4.58 -17.07
N HIS A 285 18.87 -3.83 -16.48
CA HIS A 285 18.10 -2.82 -17.22
C HIS A 285 18.97 -1.66 -17.71
N GLY A 286 20.06 -1.34 -17.02
CA GLY A 286 21.04 -0.35 -17.48
C GLY A 286 21.87 -0.77 -18.68
N LYS A 287 21.77 -2.04 -19.12
CA LYS A 287 22.45 -2.58 -20.32
C LYS A 287 21.50 -2.71 -21.52
N LEU A 288 20.20 -2.57 -21.30
CA LEU A 288 19.17 -2.62 -22.33
C LEU A 288 18.96 -1.24 -22.98
#